data_f2bb641c096be1f879e1dd8009d9747b
#
_entry.id   f2bb641c096be1f879e1dd8009d9747b
#
_cell.length_a   1.000
_cell.length_b   1.000
_cell.length_c   1.000
_cell.angle_alpha   90.00
_cell.angle_beta   90.00
_cell.angle_gamma   90.00
#
_symmetry.space_group_name_H-M   'P 1'
#
loop_
_entity.id
_entity.type
_entity.pdbx_description
1 polymer ?
#
loop_
_entity_poly.entity_id
_entity_poly.type
_entity_poly.pdbx_seq_one_letter_code
_entity_poly.pdbx_strand_id
1 'polypeptide(L)'
;VGHLRYWLEKIGPEIRQYIVANNREELPFNRQERSWIYASSKKENDLQGFGSDQDFNSPGYIFLKNAMIGYNPPKEHPFFKNPGILPAAKVIGEYHQRRRPYRPYSIINISGMSYGSLSAKAIESLNKGAYLAGCYHNTGEGSLSPYHQNGADVILNIGTAYFGVRNVDGSFSMNKLKEKVDHNPFLRAIELKLSQGAKPGKGGMLPGSKINDEIATIRQIPKGKDAMSPAFHTAFSTIPEMVQFIESMADETGLPVGIKSAIGKLEQWEELAAYMSKTKKGPDFITIDGGEGGTGAAPHAFADHVSMPFTFAFAKVYQIFQRHGLTDKVFFIASGKLGFAEKALMAFAMGADSINIAREAMMSIGCIQAQKCHTNHCPSGVATSNKWLQAGIDPTLKSERFYNYHRALVKEIAEISHACGYEHPSQLTMDDIELSMGDNNRTMSLSKTMGYHKNPIKYEGMEKILHCTHLGGQNARNRL
;
A
#
# COMPACT_ATOMS: atom_id res chain seq x y z
N VAL A 1 21.92 24.37 -28.00
CA VAL A 1 20.46 24.49 -28.26
C VAL A 1 19.80 23.11 -28.32
N GLY A 2 20.39 22.13 -29.04
CA GLY A 2 19.80 20.79 -29.16
C GLY A 2 19.68 20.05 -27.81
N HIS A 3 20.68 20.09 -26.96
CA HIS A 3 20.66 19.53 -25.62
C HIS A 3 19.61 20.21 -24.73
N LEU A 4 19.53 21.53 -24.74
CA LEU A 4 18.53 22.28 -24.00
C LEU A 4 17.10 21.91 -24.46
N ARG A 5 16.91 21.81 -25.79
CA ARG A 5 15.62 21.39 -26.36
C ARG A 5 15.27 19.95 -25.98
N TYR A 6 16.23 19.02 -26.02
CA TYR A 6 16.07 17.65 -25.56
C TYR A 6 15.67 17.60 -24.07
N TRP A 7 16.36 18.35 -23.23
CA TRP A 7 16.05 18.50 -21.81
C TRP A 7 14.65 19.09 -21.61
N LEU A 8 14.30 20.17 -22.31
CA LEU A 8 12.97 20.79 -22.24
C LEU A 8 11.86 19.89 -22.78
N GLU A 9 12.14 19.00 -23.72
CA GLU A 9 11.17 18.02 -24.21
C GLU A 9 11.05 16.79 -23.30
N LYS A 10 12.13 16.37 -22.66
CA LYS A 10 12.17 15.16 -21.79
C LYS A 10 11.89 15.47 -20.31
N ILE A 11 12.34 16.62 -19.83
CA ILE A 11 12.08 17.15 -18.49
C ILE A 11 11.06 18.30 -18.55
N GLY A 12 10.73 18.76 -19.75
CA GLY A 12 9.93 19.94 -20.00
C GLY A 12 8.59 20.02 -19.28
N PRO A 13 7.85 18.89 -19.06
CA PRO A 13 6.65 18.95 -18.25
C PRO A 13 6.92 19.41 -16.82
N GLU A 14 8.01 18.96 -16.20
CA GLU A 14 8.38 19.31 -14.84
C GLU A 14 8.83 20.77 -14.75
N ILE A 15 9.66 21.22 -15.68
CA ILE A 15 10.08 22.64 -15.75
C ILE A 15 8.90 23.54 -16.10
N ARG A 16 8.04 23.11 -17.02
CA ARG A 16 6.80 23.86 -17.34
C ARG A 16 5.88 23.98 -16.14
N GLN A 17 5.78 22.95 -15.31
CA GLN A 17 5.00 23.00 -14.08
C GLN A 17 5.51 24.07 -13.12
N TYR A 18 6.81 24.38 -13.12
CA TYR A 18 7.37 25.48 -12.31
C TYR A 18 7.23 26.87 -12.94
N ILE A 19 7.09 26.95 -14.26
CA ILE A 19 7.04 28.23 -15.00
C ILE A 19 5.59 28.63 -15.36
N VAL A 20 4.76 27.65 -15.65
CA VAL A 20 3.34 27.88 -16.04
C VAL A 20 2.48 27.26 -14.97
N ALA A 21 2.00 28.08 -14.04
CA ALA A 21 1.03 27.65 -13.04
C ALA A 21 -0.18 27.01 -13.73
N ASN A 22 -0.37 25.73 -13.47
CA ASN A 22 -1.47 24.94 -14.00
C ASN A 22 -2.22 24.38 -12.80
N ASN A 23 -3.55 24.46 -12.79
CA ASN A 23 -4.41 23.95 -11.71
C ASN A 23 -4.21 22.47 -11.39
N ARG A 24 -3.41 21.72 -12.17
CA ARG A 24 -3.06 20.32 -11.95
C ARG A 24 -1.70 20.10 -11.28
N GLU A 25 -0.90 21.13 -11.06
CA GLU A 25 0.43 20.99 -10.43
C GLU A 25 0.36 20.50 -8.99
N GLU A 26 -0.73 20.83 -8.32
CA GLU A 26 -0.99 20.47 -6.94
C GLU A 26 -1.65 19.08 -6.78
N LEU A 27 -1.88 18.35 -7.87
CA LEU A 27 -2.56 17.07 -7.87
C LEU A 27 -1.69 15.96 -8.51
N PRO A 28 -1.81 14.73 -8.02
CA PRO A 28 -2.56 14.26 -6.83
C PRO A 28 -1.91 14.61 -5.49
N PHE A 29 -0.63 14.98 -5.45
CA PHE A 29 0.10 15.40 -4.25
C PHE A 29 0.46 16.88 -4.38
N ASN A 30 -0.02 17.69 -3.44
CA ASN A 30 0.29 19.11 -3.39
C ASN A 30 1.77 19.36 -3.03
N ARG A 31 2.19 20.61 -3.10
CA ARG A 31 3.58 21.01 -2.84
C ARG A 31 4.04 20.68 -1.43
N GLN A 32 3.19 20.88 -0.43
CA GLN A 32 3.48 20.56 0.96
C GLN A 32 3.67 19.06 1.18
N GLU A 33 2.73 18.24 0.69
CA GLU A 33 2.82 16.78 0.75
C GLU A 33 4.12 16.27 0.13
N ARG A 34 4.49 16.77 -1.06
CA ARG A 34 5.75 16.39 -1.72
C ARG A 34 6.96 16.86 -0.93
N SER A 35 6.95 18.11 -0.43
CA SER A 35 8.05 18.68 0.35
C SER A 35 8.34 17.85 1.60
N TRP A 36 7.29 17.47 2.33
CA TRP A 36 7.42 16.62 3.51
C TRP A 36 8.06 15.25 3.19
N ILE A 37 7.62 14.58 2.13
CA ILE A 37 8.20 13.29 1.70
C ILE A 37 9.68 13.45 1.34
N TYR A 38 10.04 14.49 0.59
CA TYR A 38 11.42 14.71 0.19
C TYR A 38 12.33 15.08 1.35
N ALA A 39 11.88 15.94 2.25
CA ALA A 39 12.61 16.34 3.45
C ALA A 39 12.84 15.14 4.38
N SER A 40 11.78 14.41 4.73
CA SER A 40 11.85 13.22 5.58
C SER A 40 12.80 12.16 4.99
N SER A 41 12.76 11.95 3.68
CA SER A 41 13.64 10.98 3.00
C SER A 41 15.13 11.34 3.09
N LYS A 42 15.46 12.63 3.24
CA LYS A 42 16.82 13.14 3.32
C LYS A 42 17.31 13.39 4.76
N LYS A 43 16.48 13.13 5.76
CA LYS A 43 16.70 13.52 7.17
C LYS A 43 16.84 15.04 7.33
N GLU A 44 16.23 15.80 6.45
CA GLU A 44 16.10 17.24 6.62
C GLU A 44 15.09 17.51 7.72
N ASN A 45 15.18 18.69 8.35
CA ASN A 45 14.30 19.05 9.46
C ASN A 45 12.83 19.04 9.01
N ASP A 46 12.01 18.26 9.70
CA ASP A 46 10.56 18.15 9.54
C ASP A 46 9.79 19.11 10.49
N LEU A 47 10.51 19.89 11.31
CA LEU A 47 9.93 20.88 12.20
C LEU A 47 9.65 22.19 11.46
N GLN A 48 8.46 22.75 11.72
CA GLN A 48 8.03 24.01 11.13
C GLN A 48 7.91 25.09 12.22
N GLY A 49 8.50 26.24 11.95
CA GLY A 49 8.32 27.44 12.79
C GLY A 49 6.99 28.14 12.52
N PHE A 50 6.61 29.07 13.37
CA PHE A 50 5.38 29.89 13.33
C PHE A 50 4.06 29.18 13.61
N GLY A 51 4.00 27.86 13.62
CA GLY A 51 2.78 27.08 13.79
C GLY A 51 2.20 26.60 12.45
N SER A 52 0.87 26.37 12.41
CA SER A 52 0.22 25.82 11.23
C SER A 52 -0.01 26.89 10.14
N ASP A 53 0.24 26.48 8.89
CA ASP A 53 -0.14 27.21 7.67
C ASP A 53 -1.38 26.61 6.99
N GLN A 54 -2.09 25.71 7.70
CA GLN A 54 -3.29 25.03 7.20
C GLN A 54 -4.55 25.84 7.45
N ASP A 55 -5.48 25.79 6.50
CA ASP A 55 -6.84 26.28 6.70
C ASP A 55 -7.69 25.23 7.43
N PHE A 56 -7.85 25.40 8.73
CA PHE A 56 -8.62 24.50 9.59
C PHE A 56 -10.12 24.48 9.25
N ASN A 57 -10.63 25.46 8.50
CA ASN A 57 -12.02 25.50 8.06
C ASN A 57 -12.27 24.77 6.75
N SER A 58 -11.23 24.30 6.08
CA SER A 58 -11.39 23.52 4.86
C SER A 58 -12.26 22.28 5.10
N PRO A 59 -13.29 22.03 4.26
CA PRO A 59 -14.15 20.87 4.42
C PRO A 59 -13.33 19.56 4.41
N GLY A 60 -13.57 18.70 5.39
CA GLY A 60 -12.88 17.43 5.54
C GLY A 60 -11.48 17.54 6.17
N TYR A 61 -11.07 18.71 6.66
CA TYR A 61 -9.86 18.83 7.45
C TYR A 61 -9.95 17.93 8.70
N ILE A 62 -8.87 17.20 8.98
CA ILE A 62 -8.83 16.16 10.01
C ILE A 62 -8.26 16.76 11.29
N PHE A 63 -9.00 16.62 12.40
CA PHE A 63 -8.52 16.91 13.75
C PHE A 63 -8.41 15.62 14.55
N LEU A 64 -7.27 15.41 15.19
CA LEU A 64 -7.08 14.34 16.15
C LEU A 64 -7.21 14.92 17.56
N LYS A 65 -8.05 14.30 18.40
CA LYS A 65 -8.30 14.74 19.76
C LYS A 65 -7.19 14.29 20.68
N ASN A 66 -6.34 15.20 21.10
CA ASN A 66 -5.32 14.88 22.10
C ASN A 66 -5.94 14.69 23.48
N ALA A 67 -5.38 13.79 24.27
CA ALA A 67 -5.69 13.67 25.68
C ALA A 67 -5.02 14.81 26.47
N MET A 68 -5.64 15.21 27.59
CA MET A 68 -5.00 16.19 28.52
C MET A 68 -3.72 15.59 29.13
N ILE A 69 -3.75 14.28 29.40
CA ILE A 69 -2.60 13.50 29.83
C ILE A 69 -2.47 12.36 28.82
N GLY A 70 -1.48 12.46 27.91
CA GLY A 70 -1.22 11.47 26.89
C GLY A 70 -0.61 10.17 27.44
N TYR A 71 -0.43 9.19 26.59
CA TYR A 71 0.34 7.98 26.90
C TYR A 71 1.83 8.34 26.96
N ASN A 72 2.47 8.02 28.07
CA ASN A 72 3.91 8.21 28.24
C ASN A 72 4.59 6.83 28.29
N PRO A 73 5.24 6.39 27.21
CA PRO A 73 5.92 5.10 27.20
C PRO A 73 6.97 4.99 28.32
N PRO A 74 7.08 3.85 29.03
CA PRO A 74 8.18 3.60 29.95
C PRO A 74 9.55 3.77 29.25
N LYS A 75 10.60 4.15 30.00
CA LYS A 75 11.95 4.39 29.43
C LYS A 75 12.50 3.19 28.66
N GLU A 76 12.14 1.99 29.05
CA GLU A 76 12.54 0.71 28.44
C GLU A 76 11.72 0.36 27.21
N HIS A 77 10.65 1.12 26.92
CA HIS A 77 9.74 0.83 25.83
C HIS A 77 10.48 0.77 24.49
N PRO A 78 10.17 -0.23 23.62
CA PRO A 78 10.87 -0.44 22.34
C PRO A 78 10.84 0.78 21.40
N PHE A 79 9.84 1.63 21.53
CA PHE A 79 9.74 2.90 20.81
C PHE A 79 10.98 3.79 20.97
N PHE A 80 11.56 3.87 22.16
CA PHE A 80 12.76 4.70 22.37
C PHE A 80 14.02 4.11 21.77
N LYS A 81 14.09 2.78 21.68
CA LYS A 81 15.22 2.09 21.02
C LYS A 81 15.14 2.23 19.51
N ASN A 82 13.94 2.05 18.92
CA ASN A 82 13.72 2.17 17.49
C ASN A 82 12.32 2.72 17.16
N PRO A 83 12.14 4.05 17.09
CA PRO A 83 10.85 4.68 16.87
C PRO A 83 10.25 4.42 15.47
N GLY A 84 10.99 3.80 14.57
CA GLY A 84 10.51 3.36 13.25
C GLY A 84 9.88 1.96 13.23
N ILE A 85 9.81 1.27 14.38
CA ILE A 85 9.21 -0.06 14.48
C ILE A 85 7.85 0.04 15.15
N LEU A 86 6.82 -0.42 14.45
CA LEU A 86 5.46 -0.49 14.96
C LEU A 86 4.72 -1.67 14.29
N PRO A 87 4.77 -2.87 14.90
CA PRO A 87 4.16 -4.07 14.34
C PRO A 87 2.64 -4.00 14.32
N ALA A 88 2.01 -4.68 13.37
CA ALA A 88 0.56 -4.79 13.31
C ALA A 88 -0.02 -5.50 14.57
N ALA A 89 -1.18 -5.05 15.03
CA ALA A 89 -1.85 -5.61 16.21
C ALA A 89 -2.36 -7.04 15.94
N LYS A 90 -2.81 -7.34 14.71
CA LYS A 90 -3.32 -8.65 14.30
C LYS A 90 -2.29 -9.47 13.52
N VAL A 91 -2.54 -10.78 13.43
CA VAL A 91 -1.80 -11.75 12.62
C VAL A 91 -2.63 -12.13 11.38
N ILE A 92 -2.05 -12.04 10.21
CA ILE A 92 -2.67 -12.47 8.95
C ILE A 92 -2.70 -14.01 8.92
N GLY A 93 -3.88 -14.59 8.66
CA GLY A 93 -4.07 -16.04 8.56
C GLY A 93 -4.26 -16.76 9.89
N GLU A 94 -4.29 -16.06 11.02
CA GLU A 94 -4.49 -16.66 12.34
C GLU A 94 -5.90 -17.25 12.48
N TYR A 95 -6.93 -16.52 12.06
CA TYR A 95 -8.32 -16.98 12.15
C TYR A 95 -8.58 -18.28 11.38
N HIS A 96 -8.05 -18.40 10.17
CA HIS A 96 -8.18 -19.61 9.36
C HIS A 96 -7.11 -20.67 9.67
N GLN A 97 -6.30 -20.48 10.71
CA GLN A 97 -5.24 -21.39 11.14
C GLN A 97 -4.29 -21.81 10.01
N ARG A 98 -3.87 -20.81 9.19
CA ARG A 98 -2.94 -21.07 8.08
C ARG A 98 -1.63 -21.63 8.60
N ARG A 99 -1.01 -22.55 7.89
CA ARG A 99 0.26 -23.21 8.31
C ARG A 99 1.42 -22.23 8.51
N ARG A 100 1.40 -21.08 7.81
CA ARG A 100 2.44 -20.05 7.85
C ARG A 100 1.81 -18.66 8.09
N PRO A 101 1.15 -18.44 9.25
CA PRO A 101 0.56 -17.15 9.54
C PRO A 101 1.65 -16.06 9.63
N TYR A 102 1.27 -14.81 9.39
CA TYR A 102 2.21 -13.71 9.26
C TYR A 102 1.73 -12.46 9.99
N ARG A 103 2.57 -11.90 10.86
CA ARG A 103 2.36 -10.57 11.47
C ARG A 103 3.31 -9.58 10.79
N PRO A 104 2.81 -8.55 10.08
CA PRO A 104 3.66 -7.47 9.57
C PRO A 104 4.43 -6.79 10.70
N TYR A 105 5.74 -6.63 10.51
CA TYR A 105 6.63 -5.96 11.48
C TYR A 105 6.47 -4.43 11.46
N SER A 106 5.80 -3.90 10.45
CA SER A 106 5.38 -2.50 10.35
C SER A 106 3.93 -2.38 9.93
N ILE A 107 3.24 -1.39 10.51
CA ILE A 107 1.88 -1.00 10.10
C ILE A 107 1.86 -0.25 8.76
N ILE A 108 3.01 0.25 8.28
CA ILE A 108 3.16 0.93 6.98
C ILE A 108 3.99 0.06 6.07
N ASN A 109 3.45 -0.31 4.91
CA ASN A 109 4.06 -1.27 4.01
C ASN A 109 4.00 -0.80 2.56
N ILE A 110 4.81 -1.41 1.67
CA ILE A 110 4.87 -1.03 0.26
C ILE A 110 3.80 -1.77 -0.53
N SER A 111 2.91 -1.02 -1.15
CA SER A 111 1.86 -1.51 -2.05
C SER A 111 2.42 -2.16 -3.32
N GLY A 112 1.58 -2.90 -4.04
CA GLY A 112 1.94 -3.60 -5.27
C GLY A 112 2.47 -2.70 -6.38
N MET A 113 3.76 -2.79 -6.62
CA MET A 113 4.47 -2.08 -7.69
C MET A 113 5.36 -3.06 -8.46
N SER A 114 4.99 -3.34 -9.72
CA SER A 114 5.63 -4.39 -10.50
C SER A 114 6.92 -3.94 -11.19
N TYR A 115 7.88 -4.85 -11.30
CA TYR A 115 8.98 -4.70 -12.24
C TYR A 115 8.44 -4.67 -13.68
N GLY A 116 8.86 -3.67 -14.43
CA GLY A 116 8.33 -3.33 -15.74
C GLY A 116 7.39 -2.13 -15.69
N SER A 117 6.53 -1.98 -14.70
CA SER A 117 5.89 -0.69 -14.41
C SER A 117 6.91 0.29 -13.85
N LEU A 118 7.67 -0.15 -12.83
CA LEU A 118 8.85 0.55 -12.33
C LEU A 118 10.14 -0.07 -12.89
N SER A 119 11.21 0.68 -12.80
CA SER A 119 12.56 0.24 -13.20
C SER A 119 13.14 -0.79 -12.23
N ALA A 120 14.10 -1.57 -12.71
CA ALA A 120 14.87 -2.50 -11.90
C ALA A 120 15.45 -1.84 -10.65
N LYS A 121 16.16 -0.72 -10.85
CA LYS A 121 16.79 0.02 -9.76
C LYS A 121 15.80 0.62 -8.77
N ALA A 122 14.60 1.02 -9.23
CA ALA A 122 13.56 1.52 -8.33
C ALA A 122 13.00 0.38 -7.45
N ILE A 123 12.70 -0.78 -8.03
CA ILE A 123 12.23 -1.94 -7.26
C ILE A 123 13.30 -2.42 -6.27
N GLU A 124 14.55 -2.50 -6.69
CA GLU A 124 15.68 -2.85 -5.82
C GLU A 124 15.82 -1.86 -4.66
N SER A 125 15.75 -0.55 -4.93
CA SER A 125 15.79 0.49 -3.90
C SER A 125 14.68 0.33 -2.87
N LEU A 126 13.46 0.09 -3.34
CA LEU A 126 12.29 -0.10 -2.48
C LEU A 126 12.39 -1.38 -1.65
N ASN A 127 12.86 -2.50 -2.24
CA ASN A 127 12.98 -3.75 -1.50
C ASN A 127 14.10 -3.71 -0.47
N LYS A 128 15.27 -3.15 -0.80
CA LYS A 128 16.34 -2.89 0.18
C LYS A 128 15.87 -1.94 1.28
N GLY A 129 15.15 -0.89 0.92
CA GLY A 129 14.58 0.05 1.87
C GLY A 129 13.54 -0.58 2.78
N ALA A 130 12.68 -1.45 2.25
CA ALA A 130 11.72 -2.23 3.02
C ALA A 130 12.40 -3.18 4.02
N TYR A 131 13.51 -3.81 3.61
CA TYR A 131 14.35 -4.60 4.51
C TYR A 131 14.91 -3.75 5.67
N LEU A 132 15.43 -2.55 5.38
CA LEU A 132 15.93 -1.64 6.41
C LEU A 132 14.82 -1.18 7.36
N ALA A 133 13.62 -0.95 6.83
CA ALA A 133 12.44 -0.49 7.57
C ALA A 133 11.69 -1.61 8.31
N GLY A 134 11.95 -2.87 7.99
CA GLY A 134 11.19 -4.01 8.52
C GLY A 134 9.78 -4.13 7.94
N CYS A 135 9.43 -3.40 6.89
CA CYS A 135 8.13 -3.53 6.23
C CYS A 135 8.16 -4.54 5.07
N TYR A 136 6.99 -5.04 4.66
CA TYR A 136 6.93 -5.88 3.48
C TYR A 136 6.87 -5.08 2.17
N HIS A 137 7.27 -5.72 1.08
CA HIS A 137 7.14 -5.21 -0.28
C HIS A 137 6.20 -6.11 -1.10
N ASN A 138 5.13 -5.56 -1.64
CA ASN A 138 4.21 -6.28 -2.51
C ASN A 138 4.70 -6.21 -3.96
N THR A 139 4.77 -7.36 -4.65
CA THR A 139 5.37 -7.46 -6.00
C THR A 139 4.61 -6.72 -7.08
N GLY A 140 3.33 -6.39 -6.86
CA GLY A 140 2.44 -6.03 -7.96
C GLY A 140 2.23 -7.20 -8.92
N GLU A 141 1.36 -7.02 -9.92
CA GLU A 141 0.90 -8.07 -10.82
C GLU A 141 1.95 -8.57 -11.84
N GLY A 142 3.17 -8.04 -11.82
CA GLY A 142 4.25 -8.41 -12.73
C GLY A 142 5.02 -9.67 -12.36
N SER A 143 4.58 -10.43 -11.38
CA SER A 143 5.29 -11.54 -10.75
C SER A 143 6.49 -11.12 -9.89
N LEU A 144 7.07 -12.08 -9.19
CA LEU A 144 8.31 -11.93 -8.44
C LEU A 144 9.49 -11.73 -9.40
N SER A 145 10.24 -10.64 -9.23
CA SER A 145 11.47 -10.38 -9.97
C SER A 145 12.69 -10.51 -9.06
N PRO A 146 13.92 -10.66 -9.62
CA PRO A 146 15.15 -10.65 -8.83
C PRO A 146 15.29 -9.39 -7.96
N TYR A 147 14.75 -8.27 -8.42
CA TYR A 147 14.81 -6.98 -7.73
C TYR A 147 13.90 -6.88 -6.49
N HIS A 148 12.94 -7.82 -6.34
CA HIS A 148 12.15 -7.99 -5.12
C HIS A 148 12.80 -8.91 -4.08
N GLN A 149 14.04 -9.39 -4.33
CA GLN A 149 14.72 -10.40 -3.51
C GLN A 149 15.94 -9.81 -2.80
N ASN A 150 15.79 -8.68 -2.15
CA ASN A 150 16.86 -7.97 -1.46
C ASN A 150 16.70 -7.95 0.07
N GLY A 151 16.06 -8.98 0.62
CA GLY A 151 16.01 -9.23 2.06
C GLY A 151 14.69 -8.85 2.76
N ALA A 152 13.81 -8.06 2.13
CA ALA A 152 12.51 -7.75 2.72
C ALA A 152 11.55 -8.95 2.66
N ASP A 153 10.61 -8.99 3.60
CA ASP A 153 9.41 -9.82 3.46
C ASP A 153 8.61 -9.38 2.23
N VAL A 154 8.05 -10.34 1.49
CA VAL A 154 7.36 -10.06 0.22
C VAL A 154 5.96 -10.65 0.22
N ILE A 155 5.00 -9.85 -0.26
CA ILE A 155 3.65 -10.31 -0.61
C ILE A 155 3.61 -10.56 -2.11
N LEU A 156 3.30 -11.80 -2.52
CA LEU A 156 3.16 -12.15 -3.93
C LEU A 156 1.79 -11.71 -4.45
N ASN A 157 1.78 -10.74 -5.36
CA ASN A 157 0.54 -10.29 -5.97
C ASN A 157 0.24 -11.09 -7.25
N ILE A 158 -0.99 -11.59 -7.35
CA ILE A 158 -1.48 -12.34 -8.51
C ILE A 158 -2.62 -11.53 -9.15
N GLY A 159 -2.35 -10.98 -10.33
CA GLY A 159 -3.34 -10.28 -11.14
C GLY A 159 -4.07 -11.22 -12.10
N THR A 160 -5.02 -10.65 -12.84
CA THR A 160 -5.93 -11.38 -13.75
C THR A 160 -5.24 -12.08 -14.94
N ALA A 161 -4.00 -11.74 -15.26
CA ALA A 161 -3.20 -12.41 -16.27
C ALA A 161 -2.29 -13.53 -15.73
N TYR A 162 -2.27 -13.75 -14.41
CA TYR A 162 -1.49 -14.79 -13.73
C TYR A 162 0.01 -14.80 -14.09
N PHE A 163 0.60 -13.63 -14.36
CA PHE A 163 1.99 -13.54 -14.76
C PHE A 163 2.94 -14.26 -13.78
N GLY A 164 3.81 -15.10 -14.33
CA GLY A 164 4.78 -15.89 -13.59
C GLY A 164 4.23 -17.10 -12.83
N VAL A 165 2.91 -17.32 -12.87
CA VAL A 165 2.20 -18.51 -12.33
C VAL A 165 1.15 -19.01 -13.29
N ARG A 166 1.42 -18.92 -14.61
CA ARG A 166 0.48 -19.24 -15.69
C ARG A 166 0.99 -20.37 -16.58
N ASN A 167 0.06 -21.09 -17.20
CA ASN A 167 0.32 -22.01 -18.29
C ASN A 167 0.54 -21.26 -19.62
N VAL A 168 0.92 -21.99 -20.66
CA VAL A 168 1.16 -21.42 -21.99
C VAL A 168 -0.11 -20.78 -22.58
N ASP A 169 -1.26 -21.36 -22.29
CA ASP A 169 -2.58 -20.87 -22.71
C ASP A 169 -3.07 -19.64 -21.91
N GLY A 170 -2.31 -19.25 -20.87
CA GLY A 170 -2.64 -18.13 -20.00
C GLY A 170 -3.47 -18.48 -18.77
N SER A 171 -3.92 -19.71 -18.60
CA SER A 171 -4.62 -20.18 -17.40
C SER A 171 -3.71 -20.21 -16.17
N PHE A 172 -4.29 -20.16 -14.99
CA PHE A 172 -3.55 -20.26 -13.73
C PHE A 172 -2.90 -21.66 -13.54
N SER A 173 -1.71 -21.68 -12.96
CA SER A 173 -0.96 -22.93 -12.66
C SER A 173 -0.63 -23.00 -11.18
N MET A 174 -1.33 -23.89 -10.46
CA MET A 174 -1.06 -24.16 -9.03
C MET A 174 0.37 -24.71 -8.83
N ASN A 175 0.84 -25.59 -9.72
CA ASN A 175 2.20 -26.16 -9.60
C ASN A 175 3.28 -25.09 -9.65
N LYS A 176 3.16 -24.12 -10.58
CA LYS A 176 4.10 -22.99 -10.66
C LYS A 176 4.00 -22.04 -9.45
N LEU A 177 2.80 -21.87 -8.89
CA LEU A 177 2.64 -21.12 -7.65
C LEU A 177 3.37 -21.81 -6.50
N LYS A 178 3.13 -23.10 -6.31
CA LYS A 178 3.76 -23.91 -5.27
C LYS A 178 5.29 -23.90 -5.39
N GLU A 179 5.82 -24.19 -6.56
CA GLU A 179 7.26 -24.13 -6.85
C GLU A 179 7.83 -22.74 -6.49
N LYS A 180 7.15 -21.67 -6.88
CA LYS A 180 7.58 -20.31 -6.58
C LYS A 180 7.61 -20.04 -5.07
N VAL A 181 6.62 -20.50 -4.32
CA VAL A 181 6.55 -20.32 -2.86
C VAL A 181 7.61 -21.16 -2.15
N ASP A 182 7.81 -22.40 -2.58
CA ASP A 182 8.79 -23.34 -1.97
C ASP A 182 10.24 -22.84 -2.14
N HIS A 183 10.56 -22.25 -3.29
CA HIS A 183 11.89 -21.69 -3.55
C HIS A 183 12.13 -20.29 -2.94
N ASN A 184 11.09 -19.63 -2.41
CA ASN A 184 11.20 -18.25 -1.92
C ASN A 184 10.61 -18.11 -0.50
N PRO A 185 11.34 -18.49 0.55
CA PRO A 185 10.85 -18.52 1.94
C PRO A 185 10.54 -17.13 2.52
N PHE A 186 10.97 -16.06 1.86
CA PHE A 186 10.65 -14.68 2.20
C PHE A 186 9.24 -14.25 1.71
N LEU A 187 8.55 -15.09 0.92
CA LEU A 187 7.14 -14.91 0.62
C LEU A 187 6.30 -15.20 1.86
N ARG A 188 5.51 -14.20 2.29
CA ARG A 188 4.74 -14.25 3.54
C ARG A 188 3.24 -14.40 3.34
N ALA A 189 2.72 -13.90 2.23
CA ALA A 189 1.32 -14.00 1.87
C ALA A 189 1.13 -13.88 0.36
N ILE A 190 -0.06 -14.22 -0.12
CA ILE A 190 -0.49 -14.06 -1.51
C ILE A 190 -1.64 -13.06 -1.55
N GLU A 191 -1.54 -12.05 -2.43
CA GLU A 191 -2.61 -11.08 -2.68
C GLU A 191 -3.23 -11.33 -4.05
N LEU A 192 -4.46 -11.81 -4.10
CA LEU A 192 -5.24 -11.95 -5.32
C LEU A 192 -5.86 -10.61 -5.68
N LYS A 193 -5.37 -9.99 -6.74
CA LYS A 193 -5.83 -8.66 -7.15
C LYS A 193 -7.04 -8.75 -8.06
N LEU A 194 -8.20 -8.39 -7.54
CA LEU A 194 -9.46 -8.30 -8.31
C LEU A 194 -9.52 -7.01 -9.13
N SER A 195 -9.15 -5.89 -8.51
CA SER A 195 -9.11 -4.58 -9.15
C SER A 195 -8.20 -3.61 -8.40
N GLN A 196 -8.09 -2.37 -8.89
CA GLN A 196 -7.36 -1.29 -8.24
C GLN A 196 -8.11 0.03 -8.38
N GLY A 197 -7.92 0.96 -7.42
CA GLY A 197 -8.66 2.21 -7.33
C GLY A 197 -8.62 3.08 -8.59
N ALA A 198 -7.45 3.20 -9.21
CA ALA A 198 -7.28 4.06 -10.39
C ALA A 198 -7.93 3.54 -11.68
N LYS A 199 -8.31 2.28 -11.78
CA LYS A 199 -8.95 1.70 -12.99
C LYS A 199 -9.69 0.40 -12.69
N PRO A 200 -10.74 0.42 -11.88
CA PRO A 200 -11.52 -0.78 -11.58
C PRO A 200 -12.24 -1.30 -12.83
N GLY A 201 -12.31 -2.63 -12.99
CA GLY A 201 -12.93 -3.25 -14.14
C GLY A 201 -12.15 -3.12 -15.46
N LYS A 202 -10.91 -2.62 -15.39
CA LYS A 202 -9.98 -2.58 -16.53
C LYS A 202 -8.66 -3.23 -16.14
N GLY A 203 -8.27 -4.25 -16.89
CA GLY A 203 -7.04 -5.01 -16.62
C GLY A 203 -5.76 -4.16 -16.65
N GLY A 204 -4.68 -4.73 -16.18
CA GLY A 204 -3.35 -4.13 -16.25
C GLY A 204 -2.90 -3.92 -17.69
N MET A 205 -2.14 -2.86 -17.94
CA MET A 205 -1.52 -2.58 -19.23
C MET A 205 -0.04 -2.27 -19.01
N LEU A 206 0.84 -2.95 -19.73
CA LEU A 206 2.25 -2.61 -19.85
C LEU A 206 2.59 -2.42 -21.32
N PRO A 207 2.99 -1.20 -21.73
CA PRO A 207 3.36 -0.94 -23.12
C PRO A 207 4.55 -1.80 -23.58
N GLY A 208 4.50 -2.30 -24.82
CA GLY A 208 5.53 -3.14 -25.41
C GLY A 208 6.93 -2.48 -25.40
N SER A 209 6.98 -1.15 -25.52
CA SER A 209 8.22 -0.37 -25.42
C SER A 209 8.95 -0.52 -24.08
N LYS A 210 8.26 -0.98 -23.03
CA LYS A 210 8.83 -1.28 -21.72
C LYS A 210 9.22 -2.75 -21.55
N ILE A 211 8.77 -3.64 -22.43
CA ILE A 211 8.95 -5.10 -22.31
C ILE A 211 10.24 -5.53 -23.01
N ASN A 212 11.30 -5.65 -22.20
CA ASN A 212 12.57 -6.24 -22.60
C ASN A 212 12.56 -7.79 -22.42
N ASP A 213 13.69 -8.45 -22.71
CA ASP A 213 13.81 -9.92 -22.61
C ASP A 213 13.58 -10.40 -21.17
N GLU A 214 14.11 -9.72 -20.18
CA GLU A 214 13.95 -10.08 -18.78
C GLU A 214 12.49 -10.02 -18.32
N ILE A 215 11.79 -8.92 -18.63
CA ILE A 215 10.37 -8.75 -18.30
C ILE A 215 9.52 -9.78 -19.04
N ALA A 216 9.83 -10.04 -20.32
CA ALA A 216 9.15 -11.06 -21.12
C ALA A 216 9.27 -12.46 -20.49
N THR A 217 10.48 -12.82 -20.04
CA THR A 217 10.74 -14.09 -19.35
C THR A 217 10.01 -14.19 -18.02
N ILE A 218 10.11 -13.18 -17.16
CA ILE A 218 9.48 -13.17 -15.83
C ILE A 218 7.96 -13.28 -15.94
N ARG A 219 7.35 -12.56 -16.88
CA ARG A 219 5.89 -12.54 -17.07
C ARG A 219 5.38 -13.67 -17.95
N GLN A 220 6.27 -14.38 -18.66
CA GLN A 220 5.93 -15.42 -19.66
C GLN A 220 5.06 -14.85 -20.79
N ILE A 221 5.53 -13.77 -21.42
CA ILE A 221 4.85 -13.05 -22.51
C ILE A 221 5.81 -12.71 -23.64
N PRO A 222 5.32 -12.42 -24.87
CA PRO A 222 6.17 -11.99 -25.97
C PRO A 222 6.85 -10.64 -25.71
N LYS A 223 8.14 -10.54 -26.08
CA LYS A 223 8.90 -9.28 -26.04
C LYS A 223 8.33 -8.24 -27.01
N GLY A 224 8.35 -6.97 -26.61
CA GLY A 224 8.03 -5.82 -27.47
C GLY A 224 6.55 -5.68 -27.85
N LYS A 225 5.68 -6.55 -27.37
CA LYS A 225 4.22 -6.46 -27.58
C LYS A 225 3.54 -5.97 -26.30
N ASP A 226 2.50 -5.14 -26.44
CA ASP A 226 1.70 -4.69 -25.31
C ASP A 226 1.15 -5.87 -24.52
N ALA A 227 1.39 -5.86 -23.21
CA ALA A 227 0.83 -6.85 -22.31
C ALA A 227 -0.44 -6.29 -21.66
N MET A 228 -1.57 -6.86 -22.04
CA MET A 228 -2.89 -6.52 -21.50
C MET A 228 -3.38 -7.68 -20.62
N SER A 229 -3.75 -7.37 -19.38
CA SER A 229 -4.42 -8.33 -18.51
C SER A 229 -5.91 -8.34 -18.77
N PRO A 230 -6.62 -9.49 -18.68
CA PRO A 230 -8.07 -9.52 -18.67
C PRO A 230 -8.67 -8.58 -17.61
N ALA A 231 -9.91 -8.13 -17.81
CA ALA A 231 -10.61 -7.28 -16.84
C ALA A 231 -10.89 -8.03 -15.53
N PHE A 232 -11.14 -9.34 -15.61
CA PHE A 232 -11.50 -10.22 -14.51
C PHE A 232 -10.69 -11.52 -14.53
N HIS A 233 -10.67 -12.23 -13.40
CA HIS A 233 -10.04 -13.55 -13.34
C HIS A 233 -10.83 -14.57 -14.16
N THR A 234 -10.13 -15.49 -14.81
CA THR A 234 -10.73 -16.58 -15.57
C THR A 234 -10.89 -17.86 -14.75
N ALA A 235 -10.27 -17.92 -13.57
CA ALA A 235 -10.31 -19.10 -12.68
C ALA A 235 -11.62 -19.18 -11.86
N PHE A 236 -12.41 -18.11 -11.78
CA PHE A 236 -13.67 -18.07 -11.06
C PHE A 236 -14.59 -16.96 -11.61
N SER A 237 -15.88 -17.12 -11.41
CA SER A 237 -16.93 -16.18 -11.84
C SER A 237 -17.92 -15.81 -10.73
N THR A 238 -17.92 -16.57 -9.63
CA THR A 238 -18.79 -16.38 -8.47
C THR A 238 -18.01 -16.24 -7.17
N ILE A 239 -18.63 -15.70 -6.12
CA ILE A 239 -18.01 -15.58 -4.80
C ILE A 239 -17.63 -16.96 -4.21
N PRO A 240 -18.47 -18.00 -4.25
CA PRO A 240 -18.09 -19.33 -3.79
C PRO A 240 -16.86 -19.91 -4.53
N GLU A 241 -16.80 -19.75 -5.85
CA GLU A 241 -15.65 -20.19 -6.65
C GLU A 241 -14.38 -19.41 -6.30
N MET A 242 -14.48 -18.10 -6.11
CA MET A 242 -13.36 -17.27 -5.65
C MET A 242 -12.84 -17.74 -4.29
N VAL A 243 -13.73 -18.01 -3.33
CA VAL A 243 -13.34 -18.50 -2.01
C VAL A 243 -12.69 -19.87 -2.11
N GLN A 244 -13.23 -20.79 -2.93
CA GLN A 244 -12.61 -22.09 -3.16
C GLN A 244 -11.21 -21.95 -3.78
N PHE A 245 -11.02 -21.03 -4.71
CA PHE A 245 -9.73 -20.74 -5.32
C PHE A 245 -8.72 -20.20 -4.29
N ILE A 246 -9.16 -19.28 -3.40
CA ILE A 246 -8.36 -18.76 -2.28
C ILE A 246 -7.93 -19.89 -1.35
N GLU A 247 -8.88 -20.74 -0.90
CA GLU A 247 -8.58 -21.85 0.00
C GLU A 247 -7.60 -22.84 -0.64
N SER A 248 -7.79 -23.18 -1.93
CA SER A 248 -6.86 -24.08 -2.62
C SER A 248 -5.43 -23.53 -2.69
N MET A 249 -5.25 -22.23 -2.90
CA MET A 249 -3.92 -21.60 -2.86
C MET A 249 -3.33 -21.64 -1.45
N ALA A 250 -4.14 -21.38 -0.42
CA ALA A 250 -3.69 -21.40 0.97
C ALA A 250 -3.32 -22.83 1.42
N ASP A 251 -4.12 -23.82 1.06
CA ASP A 251 -3.86 -25.23 1.39
C ASP A 251 -2.58 -25.75 0.73
N GLU A 252 -2.37 -25.44 -0.55
CA GLU A 252 -1.18 -25.90 -1.29
C GLU A 252 0.10 -25.21 -0.82
N THR A 253 0.06 -23.92 -0.54
CA THR A 253 1.26 -23.13 -0.21
C THR A 253 1.50 -22.99 1.29
N GLY A 254 0.46 -23.13 2.10
CA GLY A 254 0.48 -22.84 3.54
C GLY A 254 0.48 -21.35 3.88
N LEU A 255 0.53 -20.48 2.88
CA LEU A 255 0.53 -19.03 3.07
C LEU A 255 -0.89 -18.48 3.25
N PRO A 256 -1.05 -17.40 4.01
CA PRO A 256 -2.28 -16.63 3.99
C PRO A 256 -2.56 -16.07 2.59
N VAL A 257 -3.83 -16.08 2.20
CA VAL A 257 -4.28 -15.54 0.91
C VAL A 257 -5.33 -14.47 1.14
N GLY A 258 -5.09 -13.28 0.63
CA GLY A 258 -6.03 -12.17 0.68
C GLY A 258 -6.44 -11.68 -0.70
N ILE A 259 -7.33 -10.69 -0.70
CA ILE A 259 -7.79 -10.03 -1.93
C ILE A 259 -7.49 -8.53 -1.88
N LYS A 260 -7.27 -7.95 -3.06
CA LYS A 260 -7.22 -6.49 -3.24
C LYS A 260 -8.28 -6.05 -4.22
N SER A 261 -9.06 -5.03 -3.84
CA SER A 261 -10.12 -4.49 -4.69
C SER A 261 -10.32 -3.00 -4.51
N ALA A 262 -10.69 -2.34 -5.61
CA ALA A 262 -11.42 -1.08 -5.59
C ALA A 262 -12.88 -1.34 -5.22
N ILE A 263 -13.56 -0.36 -4.66
CA ILE A 263 -14.93 -0.51 -4.17
C ILE A 263 -15.87 0.33 -5.05
N GLY A 264 -16.95 -0.32 -5.47
CA GLY A 264 -18.07 0.29 -6.16
C GLY A 264 -19.38 -0.26 -5.62
N LYS A 265 -20.01 -1.20 -6.33
CA LYS A 265 -21.23 -1.90 -5.89
C LYS A 265 -20.94 -2.77 -4.68
N LEU A 266 -21.89 -2.87 -3.75
CA LEU A 266 -21.71 -3.51 -2.46
C LEU A 266 -22.29 -4.93 -2.37
N GLU A 267 -23.10 -5.34 -3.34
CA GLU A 267 -23.85 -6.61 -3.31
C GLU A 267 -22.90 -7.81 -3.18
N GLN A 268 -21.80 -7.83 -3.95
CA GLN A 268 -20.82 -8.93 -3.89
C GLN A 268 -19.99 -8.91 -2.59
N TRP A 269 -19.83 -7.75 -1.94
CA TRP A 269 -19.20 -7.66 -0.62
C TRP A 269 -20.10 -8.23 0.47
N GLU A 270 -21.41 -7.97 0.39
CA GLU A 270 -22.41 -8.58 1.29
C GLU A 270 -22.45 -10.10 1.10
N GLU A 271 -22.47 -10.58 -0.16
CA GLU A 271 -22.42 -12.01 -0.48
C GLU A 271 -21.14 -12.67 0.08
N LEU A 272 -19.97 -12.04 -0.09
CA LEU A 272 -18.70 -12.55 0.44
C LEU A 272 -18.74 -12.63 1.96
N ALA A 273 -19.17 -11.59 2.66
CA ALA A 273 -19.23 -11.57 4.12
C ALA A 273 -20.22 -12.62 4.65
N ALA A 274 -21.39 -12.75 4.03
CA ALA A 274 -22.37 -13.78 4.36
C ALA A 274 -21.81 -15.19 4.15
N TYR A 275 -21.14 -15.42 3.02
CA TYR A 275 -20.50 -16.71 2.71
C TYR A 275 -19.40 -17.05 3.72
N MET A 276 -18.51 -16.10 4.05
CA MET A 276 -17.45 -16.28 5.05
C MET A 276 -18.01 -16.55 6.45
N SER A 277 -19.06 -15.82 6.86
CA SER A 277 -19.69 -16.04 8.17
C SER A 277 -20.28 -17.43 8.28
N LYS A 278 -20.89 -17.97 7.20
CA LYS A 278 -21.49 -19.29 7.14
C LYS A 278 -20.46 -20.41 7.08
N THR A 279 -19.46 -20.29 6.20
CA THR A 279 -18.52 -21.38 5.86
C THR A 279 -17.25 -21.37 6.70
N LYS A 280 -16.91 -20.24 7.32
CA LYS A 280 -15.64 -19.98 8.00
C LYS A 280 -14.43 -20.07 7.05
N LYS A 281 -14.64 -19.85 5.75
CA LYS A 281 -13.64 -19.85 4.67
C LYS A 281 -13.64 -18.52 3.96
N GLY A 282 -12.49 -18.13 3.41
CA GLY A 282 -12.37 -16.89 2.63
C GLY A 282 -11.01 -16.19 2.78
N PRO A 283 -10.89 -14.95 2.30
CA PRO A 283 -9.63 -14.22 2.36
C PRO A 283 -9.19 -13.94 3.80
N ASP A 284 -7.90 -14.16 4.06
CA ASP A 284 -7.25 -13.86 5.34
C ASP A 284 -7.09 -12.35 5.56
N PHE A 285 -6.94 -11.61 4.46
CA PHE A 285 -6.87 -10.15 4.48
C PHE A 285 -7.56 -9.52 3.26
N ILE A 286 -7.99 -8.29 3.42
CA ILE A 286 -8.64 -7.50 2.36
C ILE A 286 -7.93 -6.16 2.25
N THR A 287 -7.31 -5.91 1.08
CA THR A 287 -6.75 -4.61 0.73
C THR A 287 -7.82 -3.77 0.02
N ILE A 288 -8.32 -2.75 0.70
CA ILE A 288 -9.26 -1.78 0.15
C ILE A 288 -8.49 -0.65 -0.51
N ASP A 289 -8.59 -0.57 -1.84
CA ASP A 289 -7.86 0.41 -2.65
C ASP A 289 -8.80 1.54 -3.08
N GLY A 290 -8.67 2.71 -2.44
CA GLY A 290 -9.50 3.89 -2.73
C GLY A 290 -9.28 4.45 -4.13
N GLY A 291 -10.24 5.23 -4.61
CA GLY A 291 -10.19 5.92 -5.90
C GLY A 291 -8.99 6.86 -6.04
N GLU A 292 -8.45 7.35 -4.92
CA GLU A 292 -7.21 8.14 -4.88
C GLU A 292 -5.96 7.33 -5.25
N GLY A 293 -6.06 6.00 -5.35
CA GLY A 293 -4.94 5.11 -5.69
C GLY A 293 -4.31 5.45 -7.04
N GLY A 294 -3.01 5.17 -7.17
CA GLY A 294 -2.26 5.44 -8.39
C GLY A 294 -2.11 4.23 -9.31
N THR A 295 -1.73 4.50 -10.56
CA THR A 295 -1.37 3.47 -11.54
C THR A 295 -0.34 4.00 -12.53
N GLY A 296 0.39 3.09 -13.20
CA GLY A 296 1.31 3.45 -14.28
C GLY A 296 0.62 3.90 -15.57
N ALA A 297 -0.61 3.41 -15.83
CA ALA A 297 -1.39 3.76 -17.00
C ALA A 297 -2.89 3.51 -16.74
N ALA A 298 -3.70 4.54 -16.87
CA ALA A 298 -5.16 4.47 -16.83
C ALA A 298 -5.77 5.52 -17.76
N PRO A 299 -6.94 5.26 -18.35
CA PRO A 299 -7.75 6.31 -18.95
C PRO A 299 -8.23 7.29 -17.86
N HIS A 300 -8.24 8.59 -18.17
CA HIS A 300 -8.66 9.63 -17.21
C HIS A 300 -10.05 9.36 -16.62
N ALA A 301 -11.03 9.03 -17.45
CA ALA A 301 -12.39 8.74 -16.98
C ALA A 301 -12.46 7.63 -15.91
N PHE A 302 -11.60 6.60 -16.02
CA PHE A 302 -11.52 5.56 -14.99
C PHE A 302 -10.88 6.05 -13.71
N ALA A 303 -9.79 6.81 -13.82
CA ALA A 303 -9.07 7.32 -12.66
C ALA A 303 -9.90 8.35 -11.88
N ASP A 304 -10.72 9.14 -12.58
CA ASP A 304 -11.40 10.30 -12.00
C ASP A 304 -12.83 9.96 -11.54
N HIS A 305 -13.50 8.89 -12.08
CA HIS A 305 -14.95 8.73 -11.90
C HIS A 305 -15.44 7.32 -11.56
N VAL A 306 -14.61 6.30 -11.47
CA VAL A 306 -15.13 4.91 -11.43
C VAL A 306 -14.96 4.19 -10.09
N SER A 307 -14.19 4.69 -9.15
CA SER A 307 -13.99 4.08 -7.83
C SER A 307 -14.46 5.01 -6.72
N MET A 308 -14.94 4.43 -5.62
CA MET A 308 -15.21 5.22 -4.41
C MET A 308 -13.89 5.74 -3.83
N PRO A 309 -13.87 6.99 -3.32
CA PRO A 309 -12.80 7.48 -2.47
C PRO A 309 -12.58 6.56 -1.26
N PHE A 310 -11.33 6.47 -0.79
CA PHE A 310 -10.91 5.53 0.27
C PHE A 310 -11.83 5.56 1.49
N THR A 311 -12.10 6.73 2.05
CA THR A 311 -12.86 6.88 3.29
C THR A 311 -14.25 6.25 3.19
N PHE A 312 -14.96 6.50 2.09
CA PHE A 312 -16.28 5.92 1.85
C PHE A 312 -16.18 4.42 1.53
N ALA A 313 -15.23 4.03 0.71
CA ALA A 313 -14.98 2.65 0.32
C ALA A 313 -14.72 1.78 1.55
N PHE A 314 -13.78 2.20 2.39
CA PHE A 314 -13.42 1.49 3.61
C PHE A 314 -14.60 1.38 4.59
N ALA A 315 -15.27 2.49 4.86
CA ALA A 315 -16.42 2.53 5.76
C ALA A 315 -17.52 1.54 5.35
N LYS A 316 -17.86 1.50 4.04
CA LYS A 316 -18.93 0.62 3.53
C LYS A 316 -18.56 -0.86 3.68
N VAL A 317 -17.34 -1.25 3.29
CA VAL A 317 -16.90 -2.65 3.42
C VAL A 317 -16.76 -3.04 4.89
N TYR A 318 -16.15 -2.21 5.72
CA TYR A 318 -15.98 -2.50 7.15
C TYR A 318 -17.32 -2.72 7.85
N GLN A 319 -18.33 -1.86 7.58
CA GLN A 319 -19.68 -2.03 8.13
C GLN A 319 -20.33 -3.35 7.70
N ILE A 320 -20.16 -3.77 6.45
CA ILE A 320 -20.64 -5.08 5.97
C ILE A 320 -20.02 -6.20 6.81
N PHE A 321 -18.70 -6.21 6.91
CA PHE A 321 -17.99 -7.24 7.67
C PHE A 321 -18.30 -7.18 9.18
N GLN A 322 -18.57 -6.00 9.72
CA GLN A 322 -19.00 -5.82 11.11
C GLN A 322 -20.36 -6.47 11.38
N ARG A 323 -21.35 -6.25 10.49
CA ARG A 323 -22.68 -6.89 10.63
C ARG A 323 -22.61 -8.41 10.61
N HIS A 324 -21.62 -8.98 9.93
CA HIS A 324 -21.40 -10.43 9.86
C HIS A 324 -20.43 -10.95 10.93
N GLY A 325 -19.95 -10.10 11.87
CA GLY A 325 -19.05 -10.49 12.96
C GLY A 325 -17.67 -10.96 12.47
N LEU A 326 -17.12 -10.30 11.43
CA LEU A 326 -15.87 -10.69 10.75
C LEU A 326 -14.72 -9.71 10.94
N THR A 327 -14.93 -8.55 11.58
CA THR A 327 -13.90 -7.50 11.66
C THR A 327 -12.68 -7.86 12.50
N ASP A 328 -12.83 -8.79 13.46
CA ASP A 328 -11.75 -9.37 14.24
C ASP A 328 -11.05 -10.56 13.54
N LYS A 329 -11.66 -11.11 12.49
CA LYS A 329 -11.28 -12.32 11.79
C LYS A 329 -10.53 -12.06 10.50
N VAL A 330 -10.78 -10.92 9.89
CA VAL A 330 -10.14 -10.46 8.65
C VAL A 330 -9.13 -9.37 8.99
N PHE A 331 -7.98 -9.40 8.33
CA PHE A 331 -6.99 -8.33 8.40
C PHE A 331 -7.26 -7.29 7.32
N PHE A 332 -7.59 -6.05 7.71
CA PHE A 332 -7.92 -4.97 6.78
C PHE A 332 -6.70 -4.12 6.46
N ILE A 333 -6.36 -4.04 5.17
CA ILE A 333 -5.27 -3.20 4.66
C ILE A 333 -5.87 -2.00 3.93
N ALA A 334 -5.47 -0.81 4.35
CA ALA A 334 -5.89 0.44 3.72
C ALA A 334 -4.90 0.87 2.63
N SER A 335 -5.39 1.34 1.49
CA SER A 335 -4.58 1.85 0.39
C SER A 335 -5.32 3.00 -0.33
N GLY A 336 -4.61 4.09 -0.65
CA GLY A 336 -5.19 5.25 -1.33
C GLY A 336 -4.67 6.59 -0.80
N LYS A 337 -3.42 6.95 -1.09
CA LYS A 337 -2.80 8.23 -0.68
C LYS A 337 -2.78 8.42 0.85
N LEU A 338 -2.38 7.39 1.60
CA LEU A 338 -2.41 7.34 3.07
C LEU A 338 -1.02 7.47 3.73
N GLY A 339 0.01 7.85 2.99
CA GLY A 339 1.38 7.97 3.49
C GLY A 339 1.67 9.28 4.23
N PHE A 340 0.71 9.77 5.02
CA PHE A 340 0.78 10.93 5.91
C PHE A 340 0.15 10.58 7.25
N ALA A 341 0.69 11.08 8.36
CA ALA A 341 0.32 10.61 9.68
C ALA A 341 -1.18 10.80 9.98
N GLU A 342 -1.76 11.97 9.66
CA GLU A 342 -3.17 12.27 9.90
C GLU A 342 -4.13 11.37 9.10
N LYS A 343 -3.78 11.07 7.84
CA LYS A 343 -4.56 10.18 6.97
C LYS A 343 -4.43 8.72 7.42
N ALA A 344 -3.22 8.33 7.82
CA ALA A 344 -2.95 7.01 8.37
C ALA A 344 -3.75 6.77 9.65
N LEU A 345 -3.70 7.70 10.60
CA LEU A 345 -4.43 7.63 11.87
C LEU A 345 -5.94 7.58 11.67
N MET A 346 -6.47 8.36 10.72
CA MET A 346 -7.88 8.25 10.33
C MET A 346 -8.22 6.84 9.84
N ALA A 347 -7.39 6.24 8.98
CA ALA A 347 -7.61 4.88 8.50
C ALA A 347 -7.56 3.84 9.64
N PHE A 348 -6.63 3.96 10.60
CA PHE A 348 -6.59 3.11 11.80
C PHE A 348 -7.81 3.30 12.69
N ALA A 349 -8.25 4.52 12.90
CA ALA A 349 -9.49 4.81 13.63
C ALA A 349 -10.72 4.20 12.97
N MET A 350 -10.75 4.11 11.63
CA MET A 350 -11.80 3.45 10.86
C MET A 350 -11.77 1.93 10.95
N GLY A 351 -10.67 1.31 11.34
CA GLY A 351 -10.52 -0.13 11.51
C GLY A 351 -9.48 -0.80 10.60
N ALA A 352 -8.61 -0.04 9.94
CA ALA A 352 -7.46 -0.62 9.24
C ALA A 352 -6.48 -1.25 10.24
N ASP A 353 -5.87 -2.37 9.84
CA ASP A 353 -4.83 -3.07 10.59
C ASP A 353 -3.42 -2.72 10.09
N SER A 354 -3.31 -2.33 8.82
CA SER A 354 -2.09 -1.77 8.22
C SER A 354 -2.42 -0.92 7.00
N ILE A 355 -1.40 -0.21 6.51
CA ILE A 355 -1.52 0.69 5.36
C ILE A 355 -0.49 0.31 4.31
N ASN A 356 -0.93 0.28 3.05
CA ASN A 356 -0.09 0.12 1.88
C ASN A 356 0.11 1.46 1.16
N ILE A 357 1.36 1.91 1.07
CA ILE A 357 1.77 3.12 0.35
C ILE A 357 2.46 2.79 -0.97
N ALA A 358 2.28 3.61 -2.00
CA ALA A 358 2.90 3.41 -3.30
C ALA A 358 3.62 4.66 -3.81
N ARG A 359 2.89 5.71 -4.17
CA ARG A 359 3.45 6.92 -4.78
C ARG A 359 4.35 7.68 -3.82
N GLU A 360 4.01 7.69 -2.54
CA GLU A 360 4.82 8.26 -1.47
C GLU A 360 6.17 7.53 -1.37
N ALA A 361 6.15 6.20 -1.41
CA ALA A 361 7.36 5.39 -1.47
C ALA A 361 8.19 5.68 -2.74
N MET A 362 7.54 5.86 -3.90
CA MET A 362 8.22 6.26 -5.13
C MET A 362 8.85 7.65 -5.03
N MET A 363 8.17 8.61 -4.39
CA MET A 363 8.71 9.96 -4.20
C MET A 363 9.93 9.95 -3.29
N SER A 364 9.93 9.17 -2.23
CA SER A 364 11.09 9.06 -1.32
C SER A 364 12.36 8.58 -2.04
N ILE A 365 12.23 7.77 -3.09
CA ILE A 365 13.37 7.30 -3.91
C ILE A 365 13.66 8.19 -5.13
N GLY A 366 12.90 9.28 -5.35
CA GLY A 366 13.19 10.28 -6.36
C GLY A 366 12.15 10.46 -7.47
N CYS A 367 10.91 9.95 -7.32
CA CYS A 367 9.82 10.32 -8.20
C CYS A 367 9.44 11.79 -7.96
N ILE A 368 9.28 12.55 -9.05
CA ILE A 368 8.95 13.99 -9.03
C ILE A 368 7.54 14.28 -9.52
N GLN A 369 6.67 13.29 -9.55
CA GLN A 369 5.29 13.39 -10.03
C GLN A 369 5.17 13.87 -11.49
N ALA A 370 6.14 13.49 -12.35
CA ALA A 370 6.18 13.88 -13.77
C ALA A 370 5.03 13.31 -14.63
N GLN A 371 4.26 12.35 -14.09
CA GLN A 371 3.12 11.70 -14.75
C GLN A 371 3.44 11.07 -16.12
N LYS A 372 4.73 10.69 -16.35
CA LYS A 372 5.23 10.03 -17.56
C LYS A 372 5.41 8.52 -17.40
N CYS A 373 4.75 7.90 -16.40
CA CYS A 373 4.94 6.48 -16.07
C CYS A 373 4.57 5.52 -17.21
N HIS A 374 3.62 5.89 -18.07
CA HIS A 374 3.16 5.08 -19.21
C HIS A 374 4.05 5.20 -20.46
N THR A 375 4.91 6.22 -20.54
CA THR A 375 5.62 6.60 -21.79
C THR A 375 6.97 5.94 -21.98
N ASN A 376 7.50 5.25 -20.97
CA ASN A 376 8.90 4.80 -20.90
C ASN A 376 9.96 5.93 -20.83
N HIS A 377 9.53 7.20 -20.70
CA HIS A 377 10.37 8.40 -20.64
C HIS A 377 10.28 9.10 -19.27
N CYS A 378 10.20 8.31 -18.19
CA CYS A 378 10.25 8.86 -16.85
C CYS A 378 11.60 9.56 -16.59
N PRO A 379 11.63 10.88 -16.36
CA PRO A 379 12.88 11.64 -16.29
C PRO A 379 13.72 11.31 -15.06
N SER A 380 13.10 10.87 -13.97
CA SER A 380 13.80 10.46 -12.75
C SER A 380 14.25 8.99 -12.76
N GLY A 381 13.98 8.23 -13.84
CA GLY A 381 14.38 6.83 -13.95
C GLY A 381 13.52 5.84 -13.18
N VAL A 382 12.54 6.29 -12.38
CA VAL A 382 11.73 5.44 -11.49
C VAL A 382 10.79 4.51 -12.28
N ALA A 383 10.17 4.99 -13.37
CA ALA A 383 9.16 4.23 -14.12
C ALA A 383 9.52 4.04 -15.59
N THR A 384 10.72 3.55 -15.87
CA THR A 384 11.23 3.31 -17.23
C THR A 384 12.08 2.05 -17.31
N SER A 385 12.11 1.41 -18.49
CA SER A 385 13.07 0.34 -18.82
C SER A 385 14.37 0.88 -19.44
N ASN A 386 14.46 2.17 -19.74
CA ASN A 386 15.65 2.80 -20.32
C ASN A 386 16.79 2.84 -19.32
N LYS A 387 17.87 2.13 -19.60
CA LYS A 387 19.05 2.02 -18.72
C LYS A 387 19.75 3.35 -18.46
N TRP A 388 19.75 4.25 -19.43
CA TRP A 388 20.37 5.58 -19.30
C TRP A 388 19.57 6.45 -18.31
N LEU A 389 18.24 6.46 -18.41
CA LEU A 389 17.40 7.18 -17.46
C LEU A 389 17.48 6.60 -16.04
N GLN A 390 17.64 5.27 -15.92
CA GLN A 390 17.82 4.60 -14.62
C GLN A 390 19.20 4.88 -13.98
N ALA A 391 20.18 5.39 -14.74
CA ALA A 391 21.55 5.62 -14.23
C ALA A 391 21.58 6.56 -13.01
N GLY A 392 20.63 7.50 -12.92
CA GLY A 392 20.50 8.41 -11.79
C GLY A 392 19.95 7.80 -10.50
N ILE A 393 19.53 6.53 -10.52
CA ILE A 393 19.07 5.82 -9.33
C ILE A 393 20.21 4.95 -8.80
N ASP A 394 20.74 5.31 -7.63
CA ASP A 394 21.61 4.46 -6.84
C ASP A 394 20.77 3.70 -5.82
N PRO A 395 20.59 2.37 -5.93
CA PRO A 395 19.75 1.60 -5.02
C PRO A 395 20.18 1.67 -3.55
N THR A 396 21.48 1.83 -3.27
CA THR A 396 21.97 1.96 -1.89
C THR A 396 21.51 3.26 -1.26
N LEU A 397 21.77 4.40 -1.93
CA LEU A 397 21.33 5.70 -1.44
C LEU A 397 19.78 5.79 -1.37
N LYS A 398 19.09 5.27 -2.38
CA LYS A 398 17.63 5.37 -2.46
C LYS A 398 16.92 4.46 -1.46
N SER A 399 17.51 3.33 -1.10
CA SER A 399 16.97 2.48 -0.02
C SER A 399 17.02 3.19 1.33
N GLU A 400 18.11 3.91 1.64
CA GLU A 400 18.20 4.72 2.84
C GLU A 400 17.16 5.86 2.86
N ARG A 401 16.90 6.48 1.69
CA ARG A 401 15.87 7.52 1.59
C ARG A 401 14.47 7.00 1.87
N PHE A 402 14.12 5.84 1.33
CA PHE A 402 12.85 5.21 1.67
C PHE A 402 12.78 4.87 3.17
N TYR A 403 13.83 4.27 3.72
CA TYR A 403 13.91 3.96 5.15
C TYR A 403 13.70 5.21 6.02
N ASN A 404 14.35 6.32 5.70
CA ASN A 404 14.23 7.55 6.45
C ASN A 404 12.79 8.10 6.43
N TYR A 405 12.17 8.16 5.24
CA TYR A 405 10.78 8.55 5.08
C TYR A 405 9.84 7.64 5.88
N HIS A 406 9.99 6.32 5.74
CA HIS A 406 9.17 5.34 6.45
C HIS A 406 9.30 5.50 7.97
N ARG A 407 10.53 5.63 8.47
CA ARG A 407 10.80 5.83 9.89
C ARG A 407 10.17 7.12 10.42
N ALA A 408 10.28 8.22 9.68
CA ALA A 408 9.65 9.49 10.05
C ALA A 408 8.12 9.33 10.16
N LEU A 409 7.49 8.74 9.15
CA LEU A 409 6.06 8.52 9.13
C LEU A 409 5.58 7.64 10.32
N VAL A 410 6.25 6.51 10.55
CA VAL A 410 5.87 5.59 11.65
C VAL A 410 6.08 6.24 13.00
N LYS A 411 7.16 7.01 13.17
CA LYS A 411 7.42 7.78 14.38
C LYS A 411 6.30 8.81 14.65
N GLU A 412 5.93 9.61 13.65
CA GLU A 412 4.83 10.59 13.78
C GLU A 412 3.51 9.92 14.15
N ILE A 413 3.17 8.79 13.49
CA ILE A 413 1.96 8.02 13.81
C ILE A 413 1.97 7.57 15.27
N ALA A 414 3.09 7.07 15.78
CA ALA A 414 3.21 6.65 17.17
C ALA A 414 3.11 7.84 18.13
N GLU A 415 3.84 8.93 17.88
CA GLU A 415 3.85 10.13 18.75
C GLU A 415 2.46 10.78 18.82
N ILE A 416 1.74 10.87 17.71
CA ILE A 416 0.37 11.39 17.72
C ILE A 416 -0.58 10.41 18.44
N SER A 417 -0.41 9.08 18.28
CA SER A 417 -1.18 8.10 19.05
C SER A 417 -0.94 8.28 20.56
N HIS A 418 0.32 8.49 20.98
CA HIS A 418 0.67 8.78 22.37
C HIS A 418 0.03 10.08 22.87
N ALA A 419 0.01 11.13 22.05
CA ALA A 419 -0.66 12.39 22.38
C ALA A 419 -2.18 12.20 22.54
N CYS A 420 -2.79 11.27 21.80
CA CYS A 420 -4.20 10.89 21.96
C CYS A 420 -4.46 9.95 23.17
N GLY A 421 -3.41 9.51 23.88
CA GLY A 421 -3.53 8.64 25.06
C GLY A 421 -3.40 7.16 24.79
N TYR A 422 -2.94 6.74 23.60
CA TYR A 422 -2.85 5.35 23.17
C TYR A 422 -1.42 4.90 22.90
N GLU A 423 -1.07 3.69 23.29
CA GLU A 423 0.23 3.08 22.97
C GLU A 423 0.40 2.79 21.47
N HIS A 424 -0.71 2.43 20.79
CA HIS A 424 -0.67 1.97 19.41
C HIS A 424 -1.87 2.53 18.60
N PRO A 425 -1.71 2.91 17.32
CA PRO A 425 -2.78 3.50 16.53
C PRO A 425 -4.00 2.58 16.32
N SER A 426 -3.86 1.25 16.45
CA SER A 426 -5.00 0.35 16.43
C SER A 426 -6.00 0.58 17.56
N GLN A 427 -5.60 1.24 18.64
CA GLN A 427 -6.47 1.55 19.78
C GLN A 427 -7.33 2.79 19.56
N LEU A 428 -6.94 3.69 18.61
CA LEU A 428 -7.74 4.85 18.24
C LEU A 428 -9.17 4.43 17.86
N THR A 429 -10.11 5.26 18.25
CA THR A 429 -11.52 5.12 17.89
C THR A 429 -11.91 6.18 16.86
N MET A 430 -13.06 6.00 16.22
CA MET A 430 -13.58 7.00 15.29
C MET A 430 -14.03 8.29 15.99
N ASP A 431 -14.23 8.23 17.31
CA ASP A 431 -14.59 9.41 18.12
C ASP A 431 -13.37 10.25 18.52
N ASP A 432 -12.15 9.73 18.32
CA ASP A 432 -10.90 10.51 18.47
C ASP A 432 -10.62 11.42 17.27
N ILE A 433 -11.41 11.31 16.21
CA ILE A 433 -11.26 12.08 14.96
C ILE A 433 -12.46 12.99 14.77
N GLU A 434 -12.20 14.25 14.53
CA GLU A 434 -13.19 15.24 14.06
C GLU A 434 -12.86 15.69 12.64
N LEU A 435 -13.88 15.91 11.84
CA LEU A 435 -13.77 16.46 10.50
C LEU A 435 -14.38 17.85 10.46
N SER A 436 -13.67 18.83 9.89
CA SER A 436 -14.25 20.15 9.61
C SER A 436 -15.38 20.05 8.59
N MET A 437 -16.49 20.69 8.86
CA MET A 437 -17.64 20.76 7.95
C MET A 437 -17.51 21.91 6.95
N GLY A 438 -16.49 22.76 7.09
CA GLY A 438 -16.18 23.85 6.16
C GLY A 438 -17.04 25.12 6.35
N ASP A 439 -18.00 25.11 7.26
CA ASP A 439 -18.85 26.26 7.54
C ASP A 439 -18.94 26.54 9.04
N ASN A 440 -18.85 27.81 9.41
CA ASN A 440 -19.03 28.30 10.77
C ASN A 440 -18.21 27.57 11.86
N ASN A 441 -17.02 27.12 11.54
CA ASN A 441 -16.11 26.38 12.45
C ASN A 441 -16.77 25.14 13.09
N ARG A 442 -17.72 24.51 12.42
CA ARG A 442 -18.34 23.28 12.91
C ARG A 442 -17.50 22.06 12.55
N THR A 443 -17.41 21.14 13.50
CA THR A 443 -16.81 19.81 13.30
C THR A 443 -17.82 18.71 13.55
N MET A 444 -17.55 17.54 13.03
CA MET A 444 -18.33 16.33 13.27
C MET A 444 -17.40 15.15 13.46
N SER A 445 -17.67 14.31 14.47
CA SER A 445 -16.87 13.10 14.69
C SER A 445 -16.93 12.16 13.48
N LEU A 446 -15.83 11.47 13.22
CA LEU A 446 -15.73 10.52 12.13
C LEU A 446 -16.78 9.41 12.25
N SER A 447 -17.11 8.97 13.49
CA SER A 447 -18.17 7.98 13.73
C SER A 447 -19.55 8.46 13.25
N LYS A 448 -19.92 9.72 13.54
CA LYS A 448 -21.18 10.31 13.06
C LYS A 448 -21.18 10.50 11.54
N THR A 449 -20.05 10.95 10.99
CA THR A 449 -19.91 11.15 9.54
C THR A 449 -20.02 9.85 8.76
N MET A 450 -19.43 8.77 9.26
CA MET A 450 -19.41 7.48 8.57
C MET A 450 -20.54 6.52 9.00
N GLY A 451 -21.26 6.84 10.08
CA GLY A 451 -22.42 6.08 10.56
C GLY A 451 -22.08 4.73 11.21
N TYR A 452 -20.90 4.59 11.79
CA TYR A 452 -20.53 3.37 12.56
C TYR A 452 -19.43 3.68 13.59
N HIS A 453 -19.22 2.72 14.49
CA HIS A 453 -18.07 2.69 15.40
C HIS A 453 -17.20 1.47 15.08
N LYS A 454 -15.90 1.65 15.06
CA LYS A 454 -14.96 0.54 14.96
C LYS A 454 -15.06 -0.37 16.17
N ASN A 455 -15.01 -1.69 15.96
CA ASN A 455 -14.89 -2.64 17.07
C ASN A 455 -13.53 -2.45 17.77
N PRO A 456 -13.50 -2.49 19.11
CA PRO A 456 -12.26 -2.44 19.85
C PRO A 456 -11.32 -3.56 19.42
N ILE A 457 -10.05 -3.24 19.18
CA ILE A 457 -8.99 -4.23 18.91
C ILE A 457 -8.32 -4.58 20.23
N LYS A 458 -8.19 -5.88 20.53
CA LYS A 458 -7.39 -6.33 21.65
C LYS A 458 -5.92 -6.14 21.31
N TYR A 459 -5.29 -5.13 21.92
CA TYR A 459 -3.87 -4.87 21.78
C TYR A 459 -3.12 -5.54 22.94
N GLU A 460 -2.12 -6.34 22.62
CA GLU A 460 -1.40 -7.16 23.61
C GLU A 460 -0.20 -6.45 24.23
N GLY A 461 0.10 -5.22 23.80
CA GLY A 461 1.30 -4.47 24.14
C GLY A 461 2.49 -4.78 23.20
N MET A 462 3.29 -3.75 22.93
CA MET A 462 4.37 -3.82 21.95
C MET A 462 5.43 -4.86 22.32
N GLU A 463 5.75 -4.99 23.60
CA GLU A 463 6.74 -5.97 24.08
C GLU A 463 6.35 -7.41 23.73
N LYS A 464 5.09 -7.81 23.99
CA LYS A 464 4.60 -9.16 23.63
C LYS A 464 4.61 -9.39 22.12
N ILE A 465 4.18 -8.38 21.36
CA ILE A 465 4.12 -8.48 19.91
C ILE A 465 5.51 -8.69 19.32
N LEU A 466 6.54 -8.01 19.81
CA LEU A 466 7.91 -8.16 19.33
C LEU A 466 8.50 -9.55 19.59
N HIS A 467 7.98 -10.30 20.55
CA HIS A 467 8.35 -11.70 20.81
C HIS A 467 7.47 -12.72 20.10
N CYS A 468 6.50 -12.28 19.28
CA CYS A 468 5.59 -13.17 18.55
C CYS A 468 6.36 -14.04 17.55
N THR A 469 6.07 -15.35 17.53
CA THR A 469 6.71 -16.31 16.61
C THR A 469 6.39 -16.06 15.14
N HIS A 470 5.25 -15.42 14.85
CA HIS A 470 4.78 -15.12 13.50
C HIS A 470 5.20 -13.74 12.99
N LEU A 471 5.99 -13.01 13.77
CA LEU A 471 6.49 -11.69 13.40
C LEU A 471 7.44 -11.82 12.21
N GLY A 472 7.16 -11.09 11.15
CA GLY A 472 8.01 -11.01 9.97
C GLY A 472 9.34 -10.29 10.23
N GLY A 473 10.25 -10.37 9.25
CA GLY A 473 11.52 -9.67 9.33
C GLY A 473 12.54 -10.37 10.25
N GLN A 474 12.80 -11.67 10.06
CA GLN A 474 13.76 -12.44 10.89
C GLN A 474 15.09 -11.73 11.14
N ASN A 475 15.56 -10.93 10.17
CA ASN A 475 16.75 -10.09 10.33
C ASN A 475 16.49 -8.79 11.12
N ALA A 476 15.24 -8.39 11.29
CA ALA A 476 14.89 -7.26 12.17
C ALA A 476 15.00 -7.64 13.64
N ARG A 477 14.80 -8.94 14.00
CA ARG A 477 15.01 -9.46 15.35
C ARG A 477 16.47 -9.34 15.82
N ASN A 478 17.42 -9.40 14.90
CA ASN A 478 18.86 -9.26 15.21
C ASN A 478 19.29 -7.80 15.39
N ARG A 479 18.38 -6.84 15.29
CA ARG A 479 18.64 -5.40 15.44
C ARG A 479 17.98 -4.78 16.68
N LEU A 480 17.26 -5.59 17.46
CA LEU A 480 16.77 -5.26 18.80
C LEU A 480 17.83 -5.63 19.84
#